data_5c7e44bc05b3c372949fdf990c427ea0
#
_entry.id   5c7e44bc05b3c372949fdf990c427ea0
#
_cell.length_a   1.000
_cell.length_b   1.000
_cell.length_c   1.000
_cell.angle_alpha   90.00
_cell.angle_beta   90.00
_cell.angle_gamma   90.00
#
_symmetry.space_group_name_H-M   'P 1'
#
loop_
_entity.id
_entity.type
_entity.pdbx_description
1 polymer ?
#
loop_
_entity_poly.entity_id
_entity_poly.type
_entity_poly.pdbx_seq_one_letter_code
_entity_poly.pdbx_strand_id
1 'polypeptide(L)'
;MSAALTMARQRAGTPGLARRAGLLLALIAGLLGGCASLPGEGATRADPWETFNRQMFAFNEGVDKVAIKPAAKAYQAVVPNLARVGVNNFFGNLGDLWTSANLLLQAKPRAALEMGLRAGVNTLFGLGGVLEVAEDLGLERIASEDFGQTLGYWGLGSGPYLVLPLLGPSTLRDATGLALELKDSPSSRLWHEPRDRDMSNLLQVLNTRVKLLNAGQLLDDIALDKYILLRDAYLARRKSQIYDGEPPDDEAAPAPYKRLLK
;
A
#
# COMPACT_ATOMS: atom_id res chain seq x y z
N MET A 1 7.40 20.05 66.25
CA MET A 1 6.05 20.25 65.67
C MET A 1 6.31 20.66 64.23
N SER A 2 6.26 19.71 63.33
CA SER A 2 6.55 19.93 61.89
C SER A 2 5.30 19.50 61.10
N ALA A 3 4.68 20.42 60.42
CA ALA A 3 3.56 20.17 59.55
C ALA A 3 4.06 19.74 58.18
N ALA A 4 3.79 18.49 57.81
CA ALA A 4 4.01 17.96 56.48
C ALA A 4 2.93 18.50 55.52
N LEU A 5 3.30 19.37 54.58
CA LEU A 5 2.44 19.81 53.48
C LEU A 5 2.57 18.78 52.35
N THR A 6 1.58 17.95 52.20
CA THR A 6 1.41 17.00 51.11
C THR A 6 0.94 17.77 49.86
N MET A 7 1.81 17.98 48.92
CA MET A 7 1.45 18.50 47.56
C MET A 7 0.74 17.42 46.76
N ALA A 8 -0.54 17.44 46.72
CA ALA A 8 -1.35 16.73 45.72
C ALA A 8 -1.20 17.41 44.39
N ARG A 9 -0.32 16.83 43.52
CA ARG A 9 -0.16 17.29 42.13
C ARG A 9 -1.34 16.81 41.31
N GLN A 10 -2.37 17.64 41.19
CA GLN A 10 -3.49 17.43 40.27
C GLN A 10 -2.93 17.36 38.83
N ARG A 11 -2.98 16.16 38.25
CA ARG A 11 -2.79 15.99 36.81
C ARG A 11 -4.01 16.56 36.10
N ALA A 12 -3.89 17.81 35.62
CA ALA A 12 -4.85 18.40 34.71
C ALA A 12 -4.70 17.65 33.36
N GLY A 13 -5.58 16.67 33.15
CA GLY A 13 -5.75 16.05 31.84
C GLY A 13 -6.18 17.10 30.83
N THR A 14 -5.45 17.27 29.73
CA THR A 14 -5.74 18.25 28.69
C THR A 14 -7.12 17.93 28.07
N PRO A 15 -8.13 18.81 28.21
CA PRO A 15 -9.49 18.55 27.72
C PRO A 15 -9.59 18.43 26.18
N GLY A 16 -8.51 18.74 25.46
CA GLY A 16 -8.44 18.62 24.01
C GLY A 16 -8.30 17.20 23.47
N LEU A 17 -7.62 16.30 24.19
CA LEU A 17 -7.38 14.93 23.71
C LEU A 17 -8.64 14.06 23.79
N ALA A 18 -9.38 14.16 24.91
CA ALA A 18 -10.63 13.43 25.11
C ALA A 18 -11.72 13.89 24.13
N ARG A 19 -11.76 15.19 23.83
CA ARG A 19 -12.72 15.76 22.86
C ARG A 19 -12.41 15.36 21.43
N ARG A 20 -11.12 15.28 21.04
CA ARG A 20 -10.67 14.80 19.73
C ARG A 20 -10.90 13.29 19.57
N ALA A 21 -10.65 12.51 20.61
CA ALA A 21 -10.95 11.08 20.62
C ALA A 21 -12.46 10.82 20.53
N GLY A 22 -13.29 11.61 21.21
CA GLY A 22 -14.75 11.52 21.13
C GLY A 22 -15.29 11.87 19.74
N LEU A 23 -14.74 12.88 19.09
CA LEU A 23 -15.10 13.25 17.71
C LEU A 23 -14.68 12.19 16.69
N LEU A 24 -13.50 11.60 16.86
CA LEU A 24 -13.03 10.49 16.01
C LEU A 24 -13.90 9.24 16.22
N LEU A 25 -14.24 8.90 17.45
CA LEU A 25 -15.14 7.78 17.74
C LEU A 25 -16.55 8.02 17.18
N ALA A 26 -17.09 9.23 17.28
CA ALA A 26 -18.39 9.59 16.71
C ALA A 26 -18.36 9.56 15.18
N LEU A 27 -17.25 9.97 14.54
CA LEU A 27 -17.05 9.87 13.09
C LEU A 27 -16.98 8.40 12.64
N ILE A 28 -16.25 7.58 13.38
CA ILE A 28 -16.11 6.13 13.10
C ILE A 28 -17.46 5.43 13.34
N ALA A 29 -18.18 5.77 14.42
CA ALA A 29 -19.51 5.22 14.68
C ALA A 29 -20.55 5.65 13.64
N GLY A 30 -20.47 6.90 13.15
CA GLY A 30 -21.31 7.39 12.05
C GLY A 30 -21.02 6.67 10.73
N LEU A 31 -19.77 6.33 10.45
CA LEU A 31 -19.37 5.54 9.28
C LEU A 31 -19.80 4.06 9.41
N LEU A 32 -19.79 3.50 10.60
CA LEU A 32 -20.22 2.12 10.86
C LEU A 32 -21.75 1.97 10.89
N GLY A 33 -22.50 2.99 11.25
CA GLY A 33 -23.97 2.98 11.29
C GLY A 33 -24.64 2.95 9.90
N GLY A 34 -23.90 3.30 8.83
CA GLY A 34 -24.40 3.23 7.44
C GLY A 34 -24.32 1.86 6.78
N CYS A 35 -23.69 0.87 7.40
CA CYS A 35 -23.33 -0.40 6.75
C CYS A 35 -24.25 -1.59 7.08
N ALA A 36 -25.41 -1.37 7.67
CA ALA A 36 -26.41 -2.43 7.85
C ALA A 36 -27.36 -2.60 6.64
N SER A 37 -26.88 -2.28 5.43
CA SER A 37 -27.59 -2.59 4.19
C SER A 37 -27.38 -4.07 3.84
N LEU A 38 -28.45 -4.80 3.61
CA LEU A 38 -28.44 -6.13 2.98
C LEU A 38 -27.55 -6.10 1.72
N PRO A 39 -26.89 -7.22 1.35
CA PRO A 39 -26.14 -7.28 0.10
C PRO A 39 -26.98 -6.75 -1.04
N GLY A 40 -26.54 -5.64 -1.67
CA GLY A 40 -27.24 -5.09 -2.82
C GLY A 40 -27.16 -6.05 -4.03
N GLU A 41 -28.03 -5.83 -5.02
CA GLU A 41 -27.88 -6.49 -6.33
C GLU A 41 -26.47 -6.21 -6.87
N GLY A 42 -25.63 -7.24 -6.98
CA GLY A 42 -24.22 -7.13 -7.38
C GLY A 42 -23.20 -7.61 -6.34
N ALA A 43 -23.61 -7.76 -5.06
CA ALA A 43 -22.72 -8.29 -4.04
C ALA A 43 -22.29 -9.73 -4.38
N THR A 44 -20.99 -9.94 -4.55
CA THR A 44 -20.41 -11.26 -4.76
C THR A 44 -19.79 -11.80 -3.49
N ARG A 45 -19.45 -13.11 -3.45
CA ARG A 45 -18.73 -13.69 -2.33
C ARG A 45 -17.39 -12.97 -2.06
N ALA A 46 -16.74 -12.45 -3.10
CA ALA A 46 -15.48 -11.71 -3.01
C ALA A 46 -15.68 -10.25 -2.58
N ASP A 47 -16.84 -9.65 -2.88
CA ASP A 47 -17.16 -8.24 -2.62
C ASP A 47 -18.54 -8.09 -1.94
N PRO A 48 -18.65 -8.51 -0.68
CA PRO A 48 -19.90 -8.39 0.07
C PRO A 48 -20.23 -6.94 0.45
N TRP A 49 -19.27 -6.02 0.34
CA TRP A 49 -19.42 -4.60 0.68
C TRP A 49 -19.43 -3.68 -0.56
N GLU A 50 -19.92 -4.18 -1.70
CA GLU A 50 -19.88 -3.48 -2.98
C GLU A 50 -20.43 -2.05 -2.91
N THR A 51 -21.55 -1.82 -2.22
CA THR A 51 -22.14 -0.48 -2.06
C THR A 51 -21.18 0.50 -1.38
N PHE A 52 -20.55 0.07 -0.28
CA PHE A 52 -19.53 0.88 0.41
C PHE A 52 -18.31 1.09 -0.48
N ASN A 53 -17.82 0.03 -1.10
CA ASN A 53 -16.62 0.06 -1.94
C ASN A 53 -16.79 0.98 -3.15
N ARG A 54 -17.97 1.00 -3.78
CA ARG A 54 -18.30 1.93 -4.86
C ARG A 54 -18.30 3.39 -4.40
N GLN A 55 -18.80 3.68 -3.20
CA GLN A 55 -18.77 5.04 -2.63
C GLN A 55 -17.33 5.49 -2.36
N MET A 56 -16.49 4.62 -1.78
CA MET A 56 -15.08 4.92 -1.55
C MET A 56 -14.31 5.05 -2.86
N PHE A 57 -14.63 4.24 -3.85
CA PHE A 57 -14.06 4.36 -5.19
C PHE A 57 -14.40 5.71 -5.82
N ALA A 58 -15.68 6.11 -5.79
CA ALA A 58 -16.11 7.41 -6.29
C ALA A 58 -15.46 8.60 -5.55
N PHE A 59 -15.30 8.47 -4.23
CA PHE A 59 -14.54 9.44 -3.43
C PHE A 59 -13.09 9.54 -3.89
N ASN A 60 -12.40 8.42 -4.04
CA ASN A 60 -11.00 8.37 -4.49
C ASN A 60 -10.85 8.97 -5.90
N GLU A 61 -11.75 8.65 -6.83
CA GLU A 61 -11.79 9.24 -8.17
C GLU A 61 -12.03 10.76 -8.14
N GLY A 62 -12.91 11.21 -7.25
CA GLY A 62 -13.16 12.64 -7.04
C GLY A 62 -11.92 13.38 -6.58
N VAL A 63 -11.22 12.84 -5.58
CA VAL A 63 -9.96 13.40 -5.06
C VAL A 63 -8.87 13.38 -6.13
N ASP A 64 -8.72 12.26 -6.86
CA ASP A 64 -7.76 12.18 -7.96
C ASP A 64 -8.02 13.24 -9.02
N LYS A 65 -9.27 13.38 -9.47
CA LYS A 65 -9.66 14.32 -10.52
C LYS A 65 -9.43 15.77 -10.13
N VAL A 66 -9.72 16.13 -8.87
CA VAL A 66 -9.67 17.53 -8.40
C VAL A 66 -8.28 17.93 -7.89
N ALA A 67 -7.53 17.00 -7.29
CA ALA A 67 -6.28 17.33 -6.62
C ALA A 67 -5.08 16.56 -7.19
N ILE A 68 -5.09 15.20 -7.17
CA ILE A 68 -3.88 14.41 -7.46
C ILE A 68 -3.50 14.50 -8.94
N LYS A 69 -4.45 14.33 -9.86
CA LYS A 69 -4.21 14.38 -11.31
C LYS A 69 -3.72 15.76 -11.79
N PRO A 70 -4.28 16.90 -11.36
CA PRO A 70 -3.73 18.22 -11.65
C PRO A 70 -2.34 18.44 -11.09
N ALA A 71 -2.11 18.06 -9.82
CA ALA A 71 -0.79 18.17 -9.19
C ALA A 71 0.26 17.30 -9.89
N ALA A 72 -0.08 16.07 -10.29
CA ALA A 72 0.80 15.19 -11.05
C ALA A 72 1.14 15.76 -12.43
N LYS A 73 0.20 16.39 -13.13
CA LYS A 73 0.47 17.09 -14.39
C LYS A 73 1.40 18.29 -14.19
N ALA A 74 1.19 19.10 -13.15
CA ALA A 74 2.07 20.21 -12.81
C ALA A 74 3.49 19.72 -12.47
N TYR A 75 3.60 18.66 -11.65
CA TYR A 75 4.87 17.99 -11.35
C TYR A 75 5.56 17.49 -12.63
N GLN A 76 4.81 16.86 -13.55
CA GLN A 76 5.33 16.38 -14.82
C GLN A 76 5.84 17.50 -15.72
N ALA A 77 5.19 18.68 -15.70
CA ALA A 77 5.57 19.82 -16.51
C ALA A 77 6.85 20.51 -15.99
N VAL A 78 7.04 20.54 -14.67
CA VAL A 78 8.17 21.23 -14.02
C VAL A 78 9.39 20.35 -13.84
N VAL A 79 9.19 19.06 -13.50
CA VAL A 79 10.29 18.14 -13.17
C VAL A 79 10.74 17.36 -14.41
N PRO A 80 12.00 17.47 -14.84
CA PRO A 80 12.53 16.76 -16.00
C PRO A 80 12.40 15.23 -15.85
N ASN A 81 12.29 14.55 -16.98
CA ASN A 81 12.10 13.08 -16.97
C ASN A 81 13.21 12.35 -16.21
N LEU A 82 14.47 12.76 -16.40
CA LEU A 82 15.62 12.15 -15.74
C LEU A 82 15.50 12.22 -14.20
N ALA A 83 15.08 13.36 -13.67
CA ALA A 83 14.86 13.52 -12.24
C ALA A 83 13.72 12.62 -11.73
N ARG A 84 12.63 12.48 -12.50
CA ARG A 84 11.50 11.59 -12.18
C ARG A 84 11.90 10.12 -12.21
N VAL A 85 12.80 9.74 -13.12
CA VAL A 85 13.39 8.39 -13.16
C VAL A 85 14.24 8.17 -11.90
N GLY A 86 15.08 9.12 -11.50
CA GLY A 86 15.85 9.03 -10.26
C GLY A 86 14.98 8.89 -9.00
N VAL A 87 13.90 9.66 -8.91
CA VAL A 87 12.90 9.52 -7.83
C VAL A 87 12.30 8.12 -7.82
N ASN A 88 11.96 7.59 -9.01
CA ASN A 88 11.42 6.25 -9.12
C ASN A 88 12.40 5.17 -8.67
N ASN A 89 13.66 5.28 -9.09
CA ASN A 89 14.71 4.34 -8.74
C ASN A 89 14.95 4.35 -7.23
N PHE A 90 15.02 5.54 -6.62
CA PHE A 90 15.18 5.70 -5.18
C PHE A 90 14.08 4.98 -4.38
N PHE A 91 12.80 5.26 -4.68
CA PHE A 91 11.69 4.57 -4.00
C PHE A 91 11.62 3.08 -4.35
N GLY A 92 11.96 2.73 -5.59
CA GLY A 92 12.09 1.35 -6.02
C GLY A 92 13.16 0.60 -5.22
N ASN A 93 14.31 1.23 -4.99
CA ASN A 93 15.40 0.65 -4.19
C ASN A 93 15.01 0.40 -2.73
N LEU A 94 14.25 1.32 -2.12
CA LEU A 94 13.64 1.10 -0.80
C LEU A 94 12.62 -0.04 -0.82
N GLY A 95 11.85 -0.16 -1.91
CA GLY A 95 10.93 -1.27 -2.15
C GLY A 95 11.65 -2.61 -2.30
N ASP A 96 12.82 -2.63 -2.95
CA ASP A 96 13.63 -3.85 -3.10
C ASP A 96 14.11 -4.39 -1.73
N LEU A 97 14.46 -3.51 -0.79
CA LEU A 97 14.75 -3.92 0.59
C LEU A 97 13.54 -4.53 1.29
N TRP A 98 12.36 -3.94 1.09
CA TRP A 98 11.12 -4.48 1.66
C TRP A 98 10.74 -5.82 1.03
N THR A 99 10.89 -5.93 -0.29
CA THR A 99 10.71 -7.18 -1.04
C THR A 99 11.65 -8.26 -0.53
N SER A 100 12.94 -7.96 -0.35
CA SER A 100 13.91 -8.89 0.23
C SER A 100 13.48 -9.41 1.61
N ALA A 101 13.01 -8.53 2.48
CA ALA A 101 12.51 -8.92 3.80
C ALA A 101 11.29 -9.84 3.72
N ASN A 102 10.32 -9.54 2.84
CA ASN A 102 9.13 -10.36 2.65
C ASN A 102 9.47 -11.72 2.04
N LEU A 103 10.41 -11.80 1.09
CA LEU A 103 10.90 -13.05 0.54
C LEU A 103 11.57 -13.94 1.60
N LEU A 104 12.34 -13.35 2.53
CA LEU A 104 12.86 -14.10 3.68
C LEU A 104 11.74 -14.67 4.54
N LEU A 105 10.73 -13.86 4.83
CA LEU A 105 9.55 -14.31 5.58
C LEU A 105 8.74 -15.38 4.84
N GLN A 106 8.84 -15.45 3.51
CA GLN A 106 8.23 -16.48 2.66
C GLN A 106 9.13 -17.72 2.49
N ALA A 107 10.25 -17.82 3.20
CA ALA A 107 11.22 -18.90 3.05
C ALA A 107 11.80 -19.04 1.63
N LYS A 108 12.01 -17.91 0.93
CA LYS A 108 12.62 -17.79 -0.41
C LYS A 108 14.01 -17.12 -0.31
N PRO A 109 15.01 -17.71 0.36
CA PRO A 109 16.26 -17.02 0.71
C PRO A 109 17.10 -16.61 -0.49
N ARG A 110 17.06 -17.37 -1.60
CA ARG A 110 17.80 -17.03 -2.82
C ARG A 110 17.27 -15.74 -3.43
N ALA A 111 15.99 -15.65 -3.70
CA ALA A 111 15.36 -14.46 -4.25
C ALA A 111 15.50 -13.25 -3.29
N ALA A 112 15.42 -13.48 -2.00
CA ALA A 112 15.65 -12.45 -0.98
C ALA A 112 17.08 -11.89 -1.06
N LEU A 113 18.09 -12.77 -1.22
CA LEU A 113 19.48 -12.36 -1.35
C LEU A 113 19.70 -11.56 -2.65
N GLU A 114 19.12 -12.01 -3.77
CA GLU A 114 19.21 -11.32 -5.06
C GLU A 114 18.63 -9.88 -4.95
N MET A 115 17.45 -9.72 -4.33
CA MET A 115 16.85 -8.40 -4.11
C MET A 115 17.63 -7.54 -3.10
N GLY A 116 18.17 -8.15 -2.04
CA GLY A 116 19.03 -7.47 -1.08
C GLY A 116 20.34 -6.97 -1.70
N LEU A 117 20.99 -7.81 -2.54
CA LEU A 117 22.19 -7.44 -3.29
C LEU A 117 21.90 -6.32 -4.29
N ARG A 118 20.77 -6.42 -5.01
CA ARG A 118 20.29 -5.38 -5.91
C ARG A 118 20.20 -4.04 -5.20
N ALA A 119 19.48 -4.01 -4.07
CA ALA A 119 19.33 -2.80 -3.26
C ALA A 119 20.68 -2.28 -2.73
N GLY A 120 21.57 -3.16 -2.32
CA GLY A 120 22.92 -2.82 -1.87
C GLY A 120 23.76 -2.18 -2.97
N VAL A 121 23.79 -2.79 -4.16
CA VAL A 121 24.52 -2.27 -5.34
C VAL A 121 24.01 -0.88 -5.73
N ASN A 122 22.69 -0.72 -5.86
CA ASN A 122 22.11 0.57 -6.20
C ASN A 122 22.35 1.62 -5.13
N THR A 123 22.38 1.24 -3.86
CA THR A 123 22.67 2.18 -2.76
C THR A 123 24.14 2.62 -2.80
N LEU A 124 25.08 1.68 -2.96
CA LEU A 124 26.51 1.97 -2.89
C LEU A 124 27.06 2.63 -4.17
N PHE A 125 26.64 2.14 -5.33
CA PHE A 125 27.17 2.59 -6.63
C PHE A 125 26.18 3.48 -7.40
N GLY A 126 24.90 3.47 -7.02
CA GLY A 126 23.82 4.21 -7.67
C GLY A 126 23.38 5.48 -6.94
N LEU A 127 24.28 6.16 -6.21
CA LEU A 127 23.99 7.42 -5.47
C LEU A 127 22.79 7.26 -4.52
N GLY A 128 22.84 6.26 -3.64
CA GLY A 128 21.75 6.01 -2.69
C GLY A 128 20.49 5.40 -3.35
N GLY A 129 20.62 4.79 -4.52
CA GLY A 129 19.52 4.18 -5.26
C GLY A 129 18.83 5.10 -6.27
N VAL A 130 19.37 6.29 -6.54
CA VAL A 130 18.86 7.20 -7.58
C VAL A 130 19.19 6.69 -8.99
N LEU A 131 20.36 6.08 -9.15
CA LEU A 131 20.78 5.43 -10.40
C LEU A 131 20.54 3.93 -10.30
N GLU A 132 20.06 3.36 -11.40
CA GLU A 132 19.87 1.92 -11.54
C GLU A 132 21.15 1.31 -12.14
N VAL A 133 21.95 0.68 -11.28
CA VAL A 133 23.24 0.06 -11.65
C VAL A 133 23.17 -1.46 -11.55
N ALA A 134 22.30 -1.97 -10.69
CA ALA A 134 22.21 -3.40 -10.42
C ALA A 134 21.72 -4.20 -11.65
N GLU A 135 20.84 -3.63 -12.46
CA GLU A 135 20.33 -4.25 -13.69
C GLU A 135 21.45 -4.43 -14.72
N ASP A 136 22.36 -3.47 -14.84
CA ASP A 136 23.54 -3.56 -15.73
C ASP A 136 24.51 -4.69 -15.29
N LEU A 137 24.44 -5.10 -14.02
CA LEU A 137 25.21 -6.21 -13.46
C LEU A 137 24.44 -7.56 -13.50
N GLY A 138 23.27 -7.60 -14.14
CA GLY A 138 22.47 -8.81 -14.29
C GLY A 138 21.59 -9.13 -13.07
N LEU A 139 21.43 -8.18 -12.12
CA LEU A 139 20.51 -8.31 -11.00
C LEU A 139 19.15 -7.71 -11.39
N GLU A 140 18.33 -8.50 -12.07
CA GLU A 140 17.01 -8.09 -12.52
C GLU A 140 16.05 -7.86 -11.36
N ARG A 141 15.10 -6.89 -11.51
CA ARG A 141 14.06 -6.66 -10.54
C ARG A 141 12.93 -7.65 -10.74
N ILE A 142 12.67 -8.46 -9.72
CA ILE A 142 11.48 -9.31 -9.67
C ILE A 142 10.24 -8.50 -9.25
N ALA A 143 9.06 -9.13 -9.31
CA ALA A 143 7.84 -8.52 -8.80
C ALA A 143 8.00 -8.15 -7.32
N SER A 144 7.51 -6.95 -6.94
CA SER A 144 7.61 -6.52 -5.55
C SER A 144 6.72 -7.36 -4.64
N GLU A 145 7.29 -7.71 -3.48
CA GLU A 145 6.63 -8.45 -2.42
C GLU A 145 6.21 -7.53 -1.29
N ASP A 146 5.06 -7.80 -0.72
CA ASP A 146 4.50 -7.08 0.42
C ASP A 146 4.05 -8.04 1.53
N PHE A 147 3.73 -7.49 2.70
CA PHE A 147 3.35 -8.32 3.83
C PHE A 147 1.98 -9.00 3.65
N GLY A 148 1.06 -8.41 2.87
CA GLY A 148 -0.19 -9.05 2.48
C GLY A 148 0.04 -10.31 1.64
N GLN A 149 1.01 -10.27 0.71
CA GLN A 149 1.45 -11.44 -0.06
C GLN A 149 2.08 -12.49 0.85
N THR A 150 2.94 -12.09 1.78
CA THR A 150 3.54 -12.99 2.77
C THR A 150 2.48 -13.73 3.59
N LEU A 151 1.45 -13.04 4.07
CA LEU A 151 0.33 -13.67 4.76
C LEU A 151 -0.44 -14.64 3.84
N GLY A 152 -0.67 -14.26 2.58
CA GLY A 152 -1.31 -15.12 1.58
C GLY A 152 -0.49 -16.36 1.26
N TYR A 153 0.82 -16.23 1.13
CA TYR A 153 1.76 -17.33 0.92
C TYR A 153 1.64 -18.38 2.04
N TRP A 154 1.51 -17.95 3.29
CA TRP A 154 1.31 -18.82 4.44
C TRP A 154 -0.12 -19.32 4.62
N GLY A 155 -1.03 -18.98 3.70
CA GLY A 155 -2.37 -19.54 3.63
C GLY A 155 -3.46 -18.71 4.27
N LEU A 156 -3.16 -17.46 4.68
CA LEU A 156 -4.23 -16.55 5.10
C LEU A 156 -5.05 -16.12 3.88
N GLY A 157 -6.33 -16.43 3.87
CA GLY A 157 -7.26 -16.03 2.80
C GLY A 157 -7.32 -14.50 2.65
N SER A 158 -7.64 -14.02 1.44
CA SER A 158 -7.74 -12.58 1.16
C SER A 158 -8.80 -11.88 2.03
N GLY A 159 -9.85 -12.60 2.42
CA GLY A 159 -11.05 -11.99 3.00
C GLY A 159 -11.81 -11.14 1.97
N PRO A 160 -12.79 -10.36 2.42
CA PRO A 160 -13.56 -9.47 1.58
C PRO A 160 -12.70 -8.43 0.86
N TYR A 161 -13.10 -8.07 -0.36
CA TYR A 161 -12.57 -6.93 -1.08
C TYR A 161 -12.94 -5.62 -0.37
N LEU A 162 -12.03 -4.67 -0.35
CA LEU A 162 -12.19 -3.38 0.33
C LEU A 162 -11.52 -2.28 -0.49
N VAL A 163 -12.21 -1.16 -0.67
CA VAL A 163 -11.59 0.06 -1.21
C VAL A 163 -11.22 0.98 -0.06
N LEU A 164 -9.92 1.24 0.09
CA LEU A 164 -9.40 2.13 1.12
C LEU A 164 -9.44 3.58 0.67
N PRO A 165 -9.82 4.53 1.55
CA PRO A 165 -9.77 5.95 1.23
C PRO A 165 -8.36 6.37 0.83
N LEU A 166 -8.19 7.03 -0.30
CA LEU A 166 -6.94 7.51 -0.92
C LEU A 166 -5.94 6.42 -1.33
N LEU A 167 -6.02 5.22 -0.76
CA LEU A 167 -5.10 4.10 -1.01
C LEU A 167 -5.61 3.13 -2.08
N GLY A 168 -6.91 3.17 -2.39
CA GLY A 168 -7.51 2.41 -3.48
C GLY A 168 -7.83 0.95 -3.14
N PRO A 169 -7.82 0.06 -4.17
CA PRO A 169 -8.16 -1.35 -4.04
C PRO A 169 -7.33 -2.11 -3.03
N SER A 170 -7.98 -2.95 -2.22
CA SER A 170 -7.36 -3.80 -1.21
C SER A 170 -8.24 -5.03 -0.92
N THR A 171 -7.79 -5.88 -0.01
CA THR A 171 -8.59 -6.90 0.69
C THR A 171 -8.38 -6.74 2.18
N LEU A 172 -9.18 -7.41 3.00
CA LEU A 172 -9.01 -7.34 4.46
C LEU A 172 -7.59 -7.78 4.89
N ARG A 173 -7.06 -8.85 4.29
CA ARG A 173 -5.68 -9.31 4.51
C ARG A 173 -4.66 -8.24 4.08
N ASP A 174 -4.81 -7.72 2.87
CA ASP A 174 -3.84 -6.80 2.29
C ASP A 174 -3.87 -5.45 3.00
N ALA A 175 -5.04 -4.98 3.46
CA ALA A 175 -5.17 -3.79 4.30
C ALA A 175 -4.45 -3.96 5.65
N THR A 176 -4.49 -5.16 6.24
CA THR A 176 -3.74 -5.49 7.46
C THR A 176 -2.22 -5.45 7.20
N GLY A 177 -1.78 -6.02 6.07
CA GLY A 177 -0.37 -5.95 5.63
C GLY A 177 0.09 -4.51 5.41
N LEU A 178 -0.71 -3.72 4.71
CA LEU A 178 -0.43 -2.31 4.44
C LEU A 178 -0.30 -1.47 5.73
N ALA A 179 -1.14 -1.73 6.74
CA ALA A 179 -1.04 -1.03 8.03
C ALA A 179 0.32 -1.27 8.71
N LEU A 180 0.88 -2.48 8.58
CA LEU A 180 2.21 -2.80 9.07
C LEU A 180 3.30 -2.11 8.24
N GLU A 181 3.16 -2.09 6.92
CA GLU A 181 4.11 -1.44 6.01
C GLU A 181 4.18 0.07 6.23
N LEU A 182 3.06 0.73 6.43
CA LEU A 182 3.01 2.17 6.73
C LEU A 182 3.76 2.51 8.02
N LYS A 183 3.86 1.56 8.95
CA LYS A 183 4.55 1.74 10.22
C LYS A 183 6.04 1.39 10.14
N ASP A 184 6.39 0.29 9.48
CA ASP A 184 7.67 -0.40 9.67
C ASP A 184 8.50 -0.59 8.39
N SER A 185 8.01 -0.14 7.21
CA SER A 185 8.78 -0.24 5.96
C SER A 185 10.05 0.64 5.96
N PRO A 186 11.06 0.32 5.14
CA PRO A 186 12.27 1.15 5.02
C PRO A 186 11.97 2.61 4.71
N SER A 187 10.97 2.88 3.86
CA SER A 187 10.55 4.24 3.52
C SER A 187 9.97 4.99 4.71
N SER A 188 9.20 4.30 5.60
CA SER A 188 8.62 4.93 6.79
C SER A 188 9.66 5.20 7.88
N ARG A 189 10.74 4.42 7.94
CA ARG A 189 11.81 4.54 8.93
C ARG A 189 12.95 5.47 8.51
N LEU A 190 13.07 5.78 7.22
CA LEU A 190 14.13 6.64 6.69
C LEU A 190 14.05 8.08 7.22
N TRP A 191 12.82 8.58 7.42
CA TRP A 191 12.56 9.94 7.80
C TRP A 191 12.20 10.05 9.28
N HIS A 192 13.00 10.77 10.05
CA HIS A 192 12.77 10.99 11.48
C HIS A 192 11.71 12.07 11.72
N GLU A 193 11.71 13.11 10.87
CA GLU A 193 10.76 14.21 10.97
C GLU A 193 9.47 13.89 10.22
N PRO A 194 8.29 14.09 10.84
CA PRO A 194 7.00 13.84 10.18
C PRO A 194 6.83 14.61 8.87
N ARG A 195 7.30 15.85 8.80
CA ARG A 195 7.24 16.68 7.61
C ARG A 195 7.99 16.08 6.42
N ASP A 196 9.19 15.55 6.65
CA ASP A 196 10.02 14.99 5.59
C ASP A 196 9.40 13.68 5.06
N ARG A 197 8.83 12.90 5.96
CA ARG A 197 8.08 11.69 5.60
C ARG A 197 6.85 12.03 4.75
N ASP A 198 6.06 13.02 5.15
CA ASP A 198 4.86 13.43 4.43
C ASP A 198 5.20 14.00 3.04
N MET A 199 6.27 14.80 2.93
CA MET A 199 6.77 15.30 1.66
C MET A 199 7.29 14.20 0.76
N SER A 200 8.01 13.21 1.32
CA SER A 200 8.49 12.02 0.61
C SER A 200 7.33 11.18 0.07
N ASN A 201 6.31 10.94 0.89
CA ASN A 201 5.11 10.21 0.48
C ASN A 201 4.35 10.96 -0.63
N LEU A 202 4.19 12.27 -0.51
CA LEU A 202 3.58 13.10 -1.54
C LEU A 202 4.35 13.01 -2.86
N LEU A 203 5.68 13.12 -2.81
CA LEU A 203 6.53 12.99 -3.99
C LEU A 203 6.37 11.61 -4.66
N GLN A 204 6.33 10.54 -3.87
CA GLN A 204 6.12 9.18 -4.36
C GLN A 204 4.74 9.03 -5.03
N VAL A 205 3.69 9.58 -4.41
CA VAL A 205 2.33 9.56 -4.96
C VAL A 205 2.27 10.30 -6.29
N LEU A 206 2.82 11.52 -6.36
CA LEU A 206 2.83 12.31 -7.59
C LEU A 206 3.63 11.63 -8.71
N ASN A 207 4.82 11.11 -8.39
CA ASN A 207 5.66 10.42 -9.36
C ASN A 207 5.00 9.14 -9.89
N THR A 208 4.35 8.37 -9.02
CA THR A 208 3.57 7.18 -9.39
C THR A 208 2.36 7.56 -10.25
N ARG A 209 1.65 8.64 -9.88
CA ARG A 209 0.49 9.08 -10.64
C ARG A 209 0.85 9.57 -12.05
N VAL A 210 2.01 10.19 -12.22
CA VAL A 210 2.51 10.57 -13.57
C VAL A 210 2.63 9.35 -14.47
N LYS A 211 3.18 8.24 -13.99
CA LYS A 211 3.28 6.99 -14.77
C LYS A 211 1.93 6.44 -15.18
N LEU A 212 0.92 6.64 -14.34
CA LEU A 212 -0.43 6.11 -14.55
C LEU A 212 -1.36 7.06 -15.33
N LEU A 213 -0.91 8.26 -15.76
CA LEU A 213 -1.77 9.21 -16.45
C LEU A 213 -2.35 8.64 -17.74
N ASN A 214 -1.51 8.01 -18.58
CA ASN A 214 -1.95 7.44 -19.86
C ASN A 214 -2.83 6.20 -19.66
N ALA A 215 -2.43 5.29 -18.74
CA ALA A 215 -3.23 4.11 -18.42
C ALA A 215 -4.59 4.48 -17.83
N GLY A 216 -4.64 5.50 -16.96
CA GLY A 216 -5.89 6.01 -16.40
C GLY A 216 -6.81 6.59 -17.46
N GLN A 217 -6.26 7.30 -18.45
CA GLN A 217 -7.04 7.85 -19.55
C GLN A 217 -7.60 6.72 -20.44
N LEU A 218 -6.78 5.73 -20.76
CA LEU A 218 -7.25 4.55 -21.51
C LEU A 218 -8.39 3.83 -20.78
N LEU A 219 -8.27 3.66 -19.46
CA LEU A 219 -9.35 3.06 -18.66
C LEU A 219 -10.62 3.91 -18.66
N ASP A 220 -10.50 5.26 -18.66
CA ASP A 220 -11.64 6.15 -18.78
C ASP A 220 -12.39 5.96 -20.12
N ASP A 221 -11.64 5.67 -21.20
CA ASP A 221 -12.18 5.58 -22.56
C ASP A 221 -12.82 4.20 -22.84
N ILE A 222 -12.35 3.11 -22.22
CA ILE A 222 -12.79 1.74 -22.57
C ILE A 222 -13.68 1.06 -21.54
N ALA A 223 -13.63 1.46 -20.27
CA ALA A 223 -14.32 0.75 -19.20
C ALA A 223 -15.82 1.12 -19.16
N LEU A 224 -16.71 0.13 -19.32
CA LEU A 224 -18.14 0.27 -19.06
C LEU A 224 -18.41 0.49 -17.56
N ASP A 225 -17.75 -0.26 -16.71
CA ASP A 225 -17.74 -0.12 -15.25
C ASP A 225 -16.31 -0.19 -14.72
N LYS A 226 -15.72 0.96 -14.44
CA LYS A 226 -14.35 1.06 -13.93
C LYS A 226 -14.15 0.36 -12.60
N TYR A 227 -15.17 0.43 -11.74
CA TYR A 227 -15.08 -0.20 -10.42
C TYR A 227 -14.92 -1.72 -10.55
N ILE A 228 -15.80 -2.37 -11.33
CA ILE A 228 -15.74 -3.82 -11.55
C ILE A 228 -14.41 -4.20 -12.20
N LEU A 229 -14.01 -3.48 -13.25
CA LEU A 229 -12.75 -3.77 -13.96
C LEU A 229 -11.54 -3.70 -13.04
N LEU A 230 -11.45 -2.65 -12.22
CA LEU A 230 -10.31 -2.47 -11.30
C LEU A 230 -10.36 -3.46 -10.13
N ARG A 231 -11.54 -3.79 -9.60
CA ARG A 231 -11.71 -4.83 -8.58
C ARG A 231 -11.20 -6.18 -9.09
N ASP A 232 -11.68 -6.60 -10.24
CA ASP A 232 -11.38 -7.93 -10.79
C ASP A 232 -9.91 -8.03 -11.20
N ALA A 233 -9.36 -6.97 -11.82
CA ALA A 233 -7.94 -6.87 -12.13
C ALA A 233 -7.06 -6.91 -10.86
N TYR A 234 -7.47 -6.22 -9.78
CA TYR A 234 -6.77 -6.26 -8.51
C TYR A 234 -6.76 -7.68 -7.92
N LEU A 235 -7.91 -8.32 -7.82
CA LEU A 235 -8.04 -9.66 -7.24
C LEU A 235 -7.25 -10.70 -8.05
N ALA A 236 -7.34 -10.65 -9.38
CA ALA A 236 -6.57 -11.53 -10.26
C ALA A 236 -5.05 -11.33 -10.11
N ARG A 237 -4.61 -10.07 -10.08
CA ARG A 237 -3.20 -9.72 -9.86
C ARG A 237 -2.71 -10.23 -8.51
N ARG A 238 -3.49 -10.03 -7.42
CA ARG A 238 -3.10 -10.49 -6.08
C ARG A 238 -2.99 -12.00 -6.01
N LYS A 239 -3.94 -12.72 -6.64
CA LYS A 239 -3.86 -14.18 -6.75
C LYS A 239 -2.57 -14.59 -7.46
N SER A 240 -2.26 -14.00 -8.60
CA SER A 240 -1.03 -14.27 -9.36
C SER A 240 0.23 -14.00 -8.52
N GLN A 241 0.30 -12.86 -7.83
CA GLN A 241 1.45 -12.49 -7.01
C GLN A 241 1.74 -13.48 -5.87
N ILE A 242 0.70 -13.95 -5.16
CA ILE A 242 0.84 -14.91 -4.06
C ILE A 242 1.40 -16.26 -4.55
N TYR A 243 1.14 -16.61 -5.79
CA TYR A 243 1.59 -17.87 -6.41
C TYR A 243 2.78 -17.68 -7.38
N ASP A 244 3.51 -16.56 -7.27
CA ASP A 244 4.69 -16.25 -8.08
C ASP A 244 4.44 -16.32 -9.61
N GLY A 245 3.24 -15.91 -10.04
CA GLY A 245 2.84 -15.94 -11.46
C GLY A 245 2.13 -17.21 -11.92
N GLU A 246 2.08 -18.24 -11.08
CA GLU A 246 1.49 -19.55 -11.38
C GLU A 246 0.25 -19.85 -10.50
N PRO A 247 -0.82 -19.05 -10.56
CA PRO A 247 -2.00 -19.29 -9.75
C PRO A 247 -2.69 -20.60 -10.18
N PRO A 248 -3.16 -21.42 -9.24
CA PRO A 248 -3.92 -22.60 -9.58
C PRO A 248 -5.31 -22.24 -10.12
N ASP A 249 -5.83 -23.08 -11.04
CA ASP A 249 -7.18 -22.93 -11.57
C ASP A 249 -8.24 -23.26 -10.50
N ASP A 250 -7.91 -24.17 -9.58
CA ASP A 250 -8.81 -24.61 -8.49
C ASP A 250 -8.65 -23.69 -7.26
N GLU A 251 -9.76 -23.11 -6.80
CA GLU A 251 -9.81 -22.32 -5.57
C GLU A 251 -9.51 -23.14 -4.31
N ALA A 252 -9.71 -24.45 -4.34
CA ALA A 252 -9.41 -25.36 -3.25
C ALA A 252 -7.93 -25.77 -3.18
N ALA A 253 -7.11 -25.31 -4.13
CA ALA A 253 -5.70 -25.65 -4.15
C ALA A 253 -4.98 -25.19 -2.87
N PRO A 254 -4.00 -25.99 -2.39
CA PRO A 254 -3.27 -25.67 -1.16
C PRO A 254 -2.44 -24.38 -1.32
N ALA A 255 -2.31 -23.65 -0.22
CA ALA A 255 -1.47 -22.45 -0.16
C ALA A 255 -0.03 -22.75 -0.62
N PRO A 256 0.68 -21.73 -1.19
CA PRO A 256 1.99 -21.92 -1.83
C PRO A 256 3.04 -22.60 -0.93
N TYR A 257 3.08 -22.28 0.37
CA TYR A 257 4.04 -22.88 1.30
C TYR A 257 3.97 -24.40 1.39
N LYS A 258 2.79 -25.01 1.12
CA LYS A 258 2.62 -26.46 1.13
C LYS A 258 3.35 -27.14 -0.03
N ARG A 259 3.73 -26.40 -1.07
CA ARG A 259 4.56 -26.91 -2.17
C ARG A 259 6.01 -27.15 -1.72
N LEU A 260 6.47 -26.45 -0.69
CA LEU A 260 7.81 -26.61 -0.12
C LEU A 260 7.94 -27.89 0.74
N LEU A 261 6.83 -28.48 1.15
CA LEU A 261 6.80 -29.66 2.04
C LEU A 261 6.73 -30.98 1.26
N LYS A 262 6.72 -30.91 -0.06
CA LYS A 262 6.77 -32.06 -0.97
C LYS A 262 8.14 -32.18 -1.62
#